data_b9a9a42cd7bb1d6d2cb1c268b262956d
#
_entry.id   b9a9a42cd7bb1d6d2cb1c268b262956d
#
_cell.length_a   1.000
_cell.length_b   1.000
_cell.length_c   1.000
_cell.angle_alpha   90.00
_cell.angle_beta   90.00
_cell.angle_gamma   90.00
#
_symmetry.space_group_name_H-M   'P 1'
#
loop_
_entity.id
_entity.type
_entity.pdbx_description
1 polymer ?
#
loop_
_entity_poly.entity_id
_entity_poly.type
_entity_poly.pdbx_seq_one_letter_code
_entity_poly.pdbx_strand_id
1 'polypeptide(L)'
;MAKQTYSISDLANELDITTRAIRFYEEQGMLSPARRGQERIYSPKDRVALKLILRGKRIGFSLAECKTLIELYDPKAGNQKQLNIMLGMIAERRQQLEQQLLDIQQMQLELDTAEERCLTALKATVDKAAS
;
A
#
# COMPACT_ATOMS: atom_id res chain seq x y z
N MET A 1 -16.30 -28.24 0.11
CA MET A 1 -17.25 -27.11 0.11
C MET A 1 -16.53 -25.83 0.52
N ALA A 2 -16.84 -24.73 -0.13
CA ALA A 2 -16.31 -23.44 0.28
C ALA A 2 -16.84 -23.07 1.66
N LYS A 3 -15.98 -22.56 2.52
CA LYS A 3 -16.35 -22.11 3.85
C LYS A 3 -17.21 -20.85 3.73
N GLN A 4 -18.37 -20.82 4.39
CA GLN A 4 -19.31 -19.70 4.29
C GLN A 4 -19.03 -18.58 5.31
N THR A 5 -18.34 -18.91 6.39
CA THR A 5 -17.98 -17.93 7.43
C THR A 5 -16.58 -18.18 7.93
N TYR A 6 -15.99 -17.14 8.52
CA TYR A 6 -14.61 -17.17 9.02
C TYR A 6 -14.56 -16.51 10.38
N SER A 7 -13.75 -17.07 11.28
CA SER A 7 -13.40 -16.38 12.51
C SER A 7 -12.28 -15.37 12.22
N ILE A 8 -12.03 -14.46 13.16
CA ILE A 8 -10.90 -13.53 13.03
C ILE A 8 -9.57 -14.29 12.97
N SER A 9 -9.46 -15.37 13.75
CA SER A 9 -8.26 -16.23 13.73
C SER A 9 -8.07 -16.93 12.40
N ASP A 10 -9.16 -17.41 11.79
CA ASP A 10 -9.11 -18.03 10.46
C ASP A 10 -8.49 -17.10 9.43
N LEU A 11 -8.97 -15.85 9.39
CA LEU A 11 -8.51 -14.85 8.44
C LEU A 11 -7.09 -14.40 8.74
N ALA A 12 -6.75 -14.20 10.02
CA ALA A 12 -5.41 -13.82 10.42
C ALA A 12 -4.37 -14.86 9.98
N ASN A 13 -4.68 -16.14 10.19
CA ASN A 13 -3.80 -17.24 9.82
C ASN A 13 -3.69 -17.40 8.31
N GLU A 14 -4.82 -17.34 7.60
CA GLU A 14 -4.83 -17.50 6.15
C GLU A 14 -4.03 -16.41 5.45
N LEU A 15 -4.15 -15.17 5.90
CA LEU A 15 -3.59 -14.01 5.21
C LEU A 15 -2.28 -13.51 5.84
N ASP A 16 -1.82 -14.21 6.85
CA ASP A 16 -0.56 -13.93 7.56
C ASP A 16 -0.51 -12.49 8.08
N ILE A 17 -1.57 -12.10 8.79
CA ILE A 17 -1.68 -10.79 9.42
C ILE A 17 -2.17 -10.97 10.86
N THR A 18 -2.08 -9.90 11.64
CA THR A 18 -2.53 -9.94 13.04
C THR A 18 -4.04 -9.73 13.13
N THR A 19 -4.64 -10.26 14.20
CA THR A 19 -6.05 -9.99 14.50
C THR A 19 -6.27 -8.50 14.77
N ARG A 20 -5.26 -7.83 15.30
CA ARG A 20 -5.28 -6.38 15.54
C ARG A 20 -5.44 -5.59 14.24
N ALA A 21 -4.75 -6.00 13.18
CA ALA A 21 -4.88 -5.37 11.87
C ALA A 21 -6.30 -5.52 11.32
N ILE A 22 -6.89 -6.72 11.46
CA ILE A 22 -8.26 -6.98 11.00
C ILE A 22 -9.25 -6.09 11.74
N ARG A 23 -9.12 -5.97 13.07
CA ARG A 23 -9.98 -5.09 13.88
C ARG A 23 -9.83 -3.62 13.47
N PHE A 24 -8.62 -3.22 13.13
CA PHE A 24 -8.37 -1.85 12.62
C PHE A 24 -9.19 -1.58 11.35
N TYR A 25 -9.19 -2.51 10.39
CA TYR A 25 -9.95 -2.35 9.15
C TYR A 25 -11.46 -2.35 9.41
N GLU A 26 -11.92 -3.14 10.38
CA GLU A 26 -13.31 -3.11 10.82
C GLU A 26 -13.67 -1.74 11.37
N GLU A 27 -12.81 -1.16 12.22
CA GLU A 27 -13.02 0.18 12.80
C GLU A 27 -13.08 1.25 11.71
N GLN A 28 -12.34 1.07 10.62
CA GLN A 28 -12.35 1.99 9.49
C GLN A 28 -13.56 1.80 8.58
N GLY A 29 -14.48 0.91 8.93
CA GLY A 29 -15.68 0.65 8.15
C GLY A 29 -15.46 -0.14 6.88
N MET A 30 -14.33 -0.83 6.76
CA MET A 30 -13.97 -1.60 5.57
C MET A 30 -14.43 -3.04 5.63
N LEU A 31 -14.72 -3.53 6.82
CA LEU A 31 -15.25 -4.87 7.08
C LEU A 31 -16.48 -4.72 7.97
N SER A 32 -17.45 -5.62 7.81
CA SER A 32 -18.71 -5.57 8.55
C SER A 32 -19.10 -6.98 9.02
N PRO A 33 -18.33 -7.56 9.97
CA PRO A 33 -18.64 -8.90 10.45
C PRO A 33 -19.95 -8.91 11.23
N ALA A 34 -20.67 -10.04 11.14
CA ALA A 34 -21.78 -10.32 12.02
C ALA A 34 -21.25 -10.66 13.41
N ARG A 35 -22.10 -10.56 14.41
CA ARG A 35 -21.75 -10.89 15.80
C ARG A 35 -22.60 -12.07 16.28
N ARG A 36 -21.93 -13.01 16.95
CA ARG A 36 -22.60 -14.05 17.73
C ARG A 36 -22.08 -13.91 19.14
N GLY A 37 -22.86 -13.18 19.99
CA GLY A 37 -22.37 -12.76 21.29
C GLY A 37 -21.22 -11.79 21.12
N GLN A 38 -20.04 -12.11 21.66
CA GLN A 38 -18.85 -11.30 21.52
C GLN A 38 -17.97 -11.75 20.35
N GLU A 39 -18.36 -12.86 19.70
CA GLU A 39 -17.59 -13.42 18.59
C GLU A 39 -17.91 -12.72 17.27
N ARG A 40 -16.86 -12.38 16.52
CA ARG A 40 -16.97 -11.83 15.17
C ARG A 40 -17.07 -12.95 14.15
N ILE A 41 -18.03 -12.83 13.24
CA ILE A 41 -18.22 -13.79 12.15
C ILE A 41 -18.09 -13.07 10.83
N TYR A 42 -17.02 -13.36 10.10
CA TYR A 42 -16.70 -12.70 8.82
C TYR A 42 -17.31 -13.49 7.67
N SER A 43 -17.84 -12.78 6.68
CA SER A 43 -18.42 -13.33 5.48
C SER A 43 -17.37 -13.56 4.39
N PRO A 44 -17.70 -14.32 3.32
CA PRO A 44 -16.83 -14.38 2.14
C PRO A 44 -16.55 -13.00 1.53
N LYS A 45 -17.53 -12.09 1.59
CA LYS A 45 -17.35 -10.71 1.13
C LYS A 45 -16.30 -9.97 1.96
N ASP A 46 -16.31 -10.15 3.28
CA ASP A 46 -15.29 -9.59 4.16
C ASP A 46 -13.91 -10.13 3.82
N ARG A 47 -13.81 -11.43 3.52
CA ARG A 47 -12.55 -12.06 3.13
C ARG A 47 -12.00 -11.46 1.84
N VAL A 48 -12.86 -11.26 0.83
CA VAL A 48 -12.47 -10.62 -0.43
C VAL A 48 -12.02 -9.19 -0.18
N ALA A 49 -12.76 -8.44 0.64
CA ALA A 49 -12.41 -7.06 0.99
C ALA A 49 -11.02 -7.00 1.66
N LEU A 50 -10.76 -7.92 2.58
CA LEU A 50 -9.48 -7.97 3.29
C LEU A 50 -8.32 -8.27 2.34
N LYS A 51 -8.50 -9.19 1.40
CA LYS A 51 -7.51 -9.49 0.37
C LYS A 51 -7.20 -8.27 -0.49
N LEU A 52 -8.25 -7.54 -0.85
CA LEU A 52 -8.12 -6.31 -1.66
C LEU A 52 -7.33 -5.24 -0.91
N ILE A 53 -7.61 -5.06 0.39
CA ILE A 53 -6.88 -4.12 1.24
C ILE A 53 -5.38 -4.47 1.26
N LEU A 54 -5.05 -5.74 1.48
CA LEU A 54 -3.66 -6.18 1.59
C LEU A 54 -2.91 -6.01 0.27
N ARG A 55 -3.55 -6.32 -0.86
CA ARG A 55 -2.95 -6.13 -2.18
C ARG A 55 -2.76 -4.64 -2.49
N GLY A 56 -3.78 -3.84 -2.20
CA GLY A 56 -3.73 -2.39 -2.44
C GLY A 56 -2.63 -1.72 -1.64
N LYS A 57 -2.50 -2.06 -0.37
CA LYS A 57 -1.45 -1.52 0.50
C LYS A 57 -0.06 -1.86 -0.05
N ARG A 58 0.12 -3.06 -0.58
CA ARG A 58 1.41 -3.50 -1.10
C ARG A 58 1.88 -2.64 -2.28
N ILE A 59 0.95 -2.18 -3.11
CA ILE A 59 1.28 -1.34 -4.27
C ILE A 59 1.10 0.15 -3.99
N GLY A 60 0.86 0.51 -2.71
CA GLY A 60 0.87 1.89 -2.27
C GLY A 60 -0.46 2.62 -2.31
N PHE A 61 -1.58 1.91 -2.42
CA PHE A 61 -2.90 2.53 -2.32
C PHE A 61 -3.16 2.99 -0.88
N SER A 62 -3.81 4.12 -0.74
CA SER A 62 -4.27 4.62 0.55
C SER A 62 -5.45 3.79 1.06
N LEU A 63 -5.76 3.91 2.35
CA LEU A 63 -6.94 3.28 2.93
C LEU A 63 -8.22 3.78 2.24
N ALA A 64 -8.30 5.08 1.93
CA ALA A 64 -9.45 5.66 1.24
C ALA A 64 -9.63 5.05 -0.15
N GLU A 65 -8.54 4.85 -0.88
CA GLU A 65 -8.58 4.22 -2.20
C GLU A 65 -9.03 2.76 -2.11
N CYS A 66 -8.49 2.00 -1.12
CA CYS A 66 -8.93 0.62 -0.89
C CYS A 66 -10.41 0.56 -0.53
N LYS A 67 -10.90 1.49 0.30
CA LYS A 67 -12.31 1.56 0.69
C LYS A 67 -13.20 1.81 -0.51
N THR A 68 -12.80 2.73 -1.40
CA THR A 68 -13.52 2.98 -2.64
C THR A 68 -13.66 1.71 -3.48
N LEU A 69 -12.56 0.95 -3.62
CA LEU A 69 -12.58 -0.29 -4.39
C LEU A 69 -13.47 -1.36 -3.76
N ILE A 70 -13.49 -1.44 -2.43
CA ILE A 70 -14.39 -2.35 -1.71
C ILE A 70 -15.84 -2.00 -1.97
N GLU A 71 -16.18 -0.71 -1.92
CA GLU A 71 -17.55 -0.24 -2.15
C GLU A 71 -18.02 -0.51 -3.58
N LEU A 72 -17.12 -0.55 -4.54
CA LEU A 72 -17.42 -0.82 -5.95
C LEU A 72 -17.46 -2.31 -6.28
N TYR A 73 -17.18 -3.20 -5.32
CA TYR A 73 -17.18 -4.64 -5.53
C TYR A 73 -18.58 -5.08 -5.94
N ASP A 74 -18.70 -5.64 -7.13
CA ASP A 74 -19.96 -6.12 -7.71
C ASP A 74 -19.68 -7.28 -8.67
N PRO A 75 -19.49 -8.49 -8.15
CA PRO A 75 -19.13 -9.65 -8.97
C PRO A 75 -20.22 -10.03 -9.98
N LYS A 76 -21.47 -9.70 -9.71
CA LYS A 76 -22.59 -9.95 -10.64
C LYS A 76 -22.44 -9.15 -11.93
N ALA A 77 -21.91 -7.93 -11.84
CA ALA A 77 -21.62 -7.08 -12.98
C ALA A 77 -20.18 -7.27 -13.49
N GLY A 78 -19.48 -8.32 -13.04
CA GLY A 78 -18.10 -8.61 -13.46
C GLY A 78 -17.07 -7.65 -12.90
N ASN A 79 -17.42 -6.87 -11.87
CA ASN A 79 -16.56 -5.88 -11.24
C ASN A 79 -16.03 -4.82 -12.24
N GLN A 80 -16.75 -4.59 -13.33
CA GLN A 80 -16.29 -3.73 -14.41
C GLN A 80 -15.98 -2.32 -13.93
N LYS A 81 -16.88 -1.73 -13.12
CA LYS A 81 -16.69 -0.38 -12.59
C LYS A 81 -15.48 -0.33 -11.63
N GLN A 82 -15.38 -1.33 -10.75
CA GLN A 82 -14.24 -1.45 -9.82
C GLN A 82 -12.92 -1.54 -10.58
N LEU A 83 -12.85 -2.41 -11.59
CA LEU A 83 -11.64 -2.64 -12.36
C LEU A 83 -11.22 -1.38 -13.14
N ASN A 84 -12.17 -0.66 -13.72
CA ASN A 84 -11.88 0.58 -14.44
C ASN A 84 -11.32 1.65 -13.51
N ILE A 85 -11.92 1.80 -12.33
CA ILE A 85 -11.42 2.76 -11.33
C ILE A 85 -10.03 2.35 -10.84
N MET A 86 -9.84 1.06 -10.61
CA MET A 86 -8.54 0.54 -10.17
C MET A 86 -7.45 0.78 -11.21
N LEU A 87 -7.76 0.59 -12.49
CA LEU A 87 -6.80 0.88 -13.57
C LEU A 87 -6.37 2.36 -13.57
N GLY A 88 -7.30 3.28 -13.32
CA GLY A 88 -6.99 4.70 -13.17
C GLY A 88 -6.07 4.97 -11.99
N MET A 89 -6.33 4.35 -10.85
CA MET A 89 -5.50 4.47 -9.64
C MET A 89 -4.08 3.93 -9.89
N ILE A 90 -3.97 2.80 -10.59
CA ILE A 90 -2.68 2.19 -10.95
C ILE A 90 -1.88 3.14 -11.86
N ALA A 91 -2.52 3.71 -12.87
CA ALA A 91 -1.86 4.63 -13.79
C ALA A 91 -1.35 5.87 -13.06
N GLU A 92 -2.14 6.42 -12.16
CA GLU A 92 -1.75 7.58 -11.35
C GLU A 92 -0.57 7.25 -10.43
N ARG A 93 -0.61 6.10 -9.76
CA ARG A 93 0.48 5.68 -8.89
C ARG A 93 1.76 5.45 -9.66
N ARG A 94 1.66 4.85 -10.85
CA ARG A 94 2.81 4.62 -11.72
C ARG A 94 3.47 5.94 -12.13
N GLN A 95 2.66 6.93 -12.48
CA GLN A 95 3.15 8.26 -12.84
C GLN A 95 3.88 8.92 -11.68
N GLN A 96 3.34 8.80 -10.46
CA GLN A 96 3.99 9.32 -9.25
C GLN A 96 5.34 8.66 -9.01
N LEU A 97 5.43 7.34 -9.20
CA LEU A 97 6.68 6.60 -9.02
C LEU A 97 7.72 7.00 -10.07
N GLU A 98 7.32 7.21 -11.32
CA GLU A 98 8.20 7.68 -12.37
C GLU A 98 8.78 9.06 -12.03
N GLN A 99 7.97 9.96 -11.49
CA GLN A 99 8.42 11.27 -11.06
C GLN A 99 9.38 11.16 -9.88
N GLN A 100 9.08 10.31 -8.90
CA GLN A 100 9.97 10.07 -7.76
C GLN A 100 11.31 9.53 -8.21
N LEU A 101 11.33 8.65 -9.20
CA LEU A 101 12.57 8.09 -9.74
C LEU A 101 13.44 9.19 -10.38
N LEU A 102 12.83 10.08 -11.15
CA LEU A 102 13.53 11.22 -11.73
C LEU A 102 14.10 12.14 -10.64
N ASP A 103 13.32 12.40 -9.59
CA ASP A 103 13.76 13.24 -8.48
C ASP A 103 14.95 12.62 -7.75
N ILE A 104 14.94 11.29 -7.55
CA ILE A 104 16.05 10.56 -6.93
C ILE A 104 17.30 10.67 -7.80
N GLN A 105 17.18 10.47 -9.11
CA GLN A 105 18.29 10.58 -10.04
C GLN A 105 18.91 11.98 -10.01
N GLN A 106 18.07 13.00 -9.94
CA GLN A 106 18.53 14.39 -9.84
C GLN A 106 19.29 14.64 -8.53
N MET A 107 18.79 14.11 -7.42
CA MET A 107 19.49 14.21 -6.13
C MET A 107 20.84 13.53 -6.16
N GLN A 108 20.94 12.36 -6.80
CA GLN A 108 22.22 11.66 -6.93
C GLN A 108 23.25 12.49 -7.69
N LEU A 109 22.83 13.16 -8.77
CA LEU A 109 23.71 14.05 -9.53
C LEU A 109 24.16 15.24 -8.68
N GLU A 110 23.26 15.82 -7.90
CA GLU A 110 23.59 16.94 -7.01
C GLU A 110 24.58 16.53 -5.92
N LEU A 111 24.43 15.31 -5.38
CA LEU A 111 25.36 14.75 -4.41
C LEU A 111 26.74 14.54 -5.00
N ASP A 112 26.82 14.02 -6.22
CA ASP A 112 28.08 13.83 -6.94
C ASP A 112 28.80 15.17 -7.12
N THR A 113 28.08 16.20 -7.54
CA THR A 113 28.62 17.54 -7.71
C THR A 113 29.12 18.12 -6.38
N ALA A 114 28.33 17.97 -5.31
CA ALA A 114 28.71 18.42 -3.97
C ALA A 114 29.97 17.72 -3.49
N GLU A 115 30.06 16.42 -3.72
CA GLU A 115 31.23 15.62 -3.36
C GLU A 115 32.49 16.13 -4.08
N GLU A 116 32.39 16.34 -5.40
CA GLU A 116 33.51 16.87 -6.19
C GLU A 116 33.98 18.22 -5.68
N ARG A 117 33.08 19.11 -5.33
CA ARG A 117 33.40 20.44 -4.78
C ARG A 117 34.14 20.31 -3.45
N CYS A 118 33.68 19.38 -2.58
CA CYS A 118 34.33 19.16 -1.29
C CYS A 118 35.74 18.60 -1.48
N LEU A 119 35.90 17.61 -2.37
CA LEU A 119 37.20 16.98 -2.64
C LEU A 119 38.17 17.99 -3.23
N THR A 120 37.73 18.85 -4.15
CA THR A 120 38.53 19.92 -4.75
C THR A 120 38.95 20.92 -3.70
N ALA A 121 38.04 21.34 -2.82
CA ALA A 121 38.33 22.26 -1.74
C ALA A 121 39.34 21.72 -0.75
N LEU A 122 39.18 20.41 -0.38
CA LEU A 122 40.11 19.73 0.51
C LEU A 122 41.51 19.66 -0.12
N LYS A 123 41.60 19.32 -1.39
CA LYS A 123 42.88 19.27 -2.12
C LYS A 123 43.56 20.60 -2.16
N ALA A 124 42.84 21.68 -2.45
CA ALA A 124 43.36 23.04 -2.44
C ALA A 124 43.90 23.43 -1.07
N THR A 125 43.23 23.03 0.02
CA THR A 125 43.68 23.26 1.39
C THR A 125 44.98 22.50 1.69
N VAL A 126 45.08 21.26 1.28
CA VAL A 126 46.29 20.45 1.46
C VAL A 126 47.46 21.03 0.66
N ASP A 127 47.25 21.36 -0.60
CA ASP A 127 48.28 21.97 -1.46
C ASP A 127 48.75 23.30 -0.88
N LYS A 128 47.88 24.13 -0.37
CA LYS A 128 48.20 25.41 0.25
C LYS A 128 49.03 25.22 1.54
N ALA A 129 48.67 24.20 2.34
CA ALA A 129 49.40 23.86 3.57
C ALA A 129 50.82 23.34 3.25
N ALA A 130 51.01 22.67 2.10
CA ALA A 130 52.27 22.14 1.67
C ALA A 130 53.23 23.16 1.08
N SER A 131 52.72 24.37 0.71
CA SER A 131 53.55 25.47 0.21
C SER A 131 54.22 26.23 1.39
#